data_13cecc3a8fab399ba53f02fdc77186ec
#
_entry.id   13cecc3a8fab399ba53f02fdc77186ec
#
_cell.length_a   1.000
_cell.length_b   1.000
_cell.length_c   1.000
_cell.angle_alpha   90.00
_cell.angle_beta   90.00
_cell.angle_gamma   90.00
#
_symmetry.space_group_name_H-M   'P 1'
#
loop_
_entity.id
_entity.type
_entity.pdbx_description
1 polymer ?
#
loop_
_entity_poly.entity_id
_entity_poly.type
_entity_poly.pdbx_seq_one_letter_code
_entity_poly.pdbx_strand_id
1 'polypeptide(L)'
;MMRDTRGVAAVEFAVILPLVLTLFFGTIEVSTGVAVDRKIGILTRTMSDLISQAQTLNTSDLPNAFNIASAVMAPYSSAPVQAKISQIYIDPTTLEAKVKWGASSNAAARNCNDVVTSLVPSGVRIGGTYLIMSEVAYDYTPVAGISGGAFSPPTFHLTDITFTRPRQTDSVINPAAPSCP
;
A
#
# COMPACT_ATOMS: atom_id res chain seq x y z
N MET A 1 -61.47 -14.15 23.67
CA MET A 1 -60.06 -14.56 23.80
C MET A 1 -59.21 -13.55 23.02
N MET A 2 -58.67 -12.50 23.66
CA MET A 2 -57.75 -11.54 22.99
C MET A 2 -56.46 -12.24 22.73
N ARG A 3 -56.07 -12.40 21.46
CA ARG A 3 -54.74 -12.88 21.06
C ARG A 3 -53.71 -11.82 21.48
N ASP A 4 -52.84 -12.14 22.39
CA ASP A 4 -51.74 -11.27 22.80
C ASP A 4 -50.72 -11.25 21.66
N THR A 5 -50.74 -10.18 20.84
CA THR A 5 -49.83 -9.99 19.67
C THR A 5 -48.48 -9.38 20.06
N ARG A 6 -48.30 -9.00 21.33
CA ARG A 6 -47.08 -8.36 21.82
C ARG A 6 -45.87 -9.30 21.77
N GLY A 7 -46.05 -10.61 21.97
CA GLY A 7 -45.00 -11.60 21.87
C GLY A 7 -44.49 -11.84 20.42
N VAL A 8 -45.39 -11.71 19.43
CA VAL A 8 -45.01 -11.91 18.02
C VAL A 8 -44.04 -10.83 17.53
N ALA A 9 -44.31 -9.56 17.81
CA ALA A 9 -43.43 -8.45 17.45
C ALA A 9 -42.04 -8.55 18.09
N ALA A 10 -41.97 -9.05 19.32
CA ALA A 10 -40.68 -9.27 20.00
C ALA A 10 -39.84 -10.36 19.32
N VAL A 11 -40.49 -11.43 18.86
CA VAL A 11 -39.80 -12.52 18.13
C VAL A 11 -39.35 -12.05 16.75
N GLU A 12 -40.17 -11.33 16.01
CA GLU A 12 -39.85 -10.73 14.72
C GLU A 12 -38.62 -9.82 14.83
N PHE A 13 -38.60 -8.91 15.83
CA PHE A 13 -37.46 -8.04 16.09
C PHE A 13 -36.22 -8.84 16.45
N ALA A 14 -36.30 -9.85 17.29
CA ALA A 14 -35.18 -10.69 17.71
C ALA A 14 -34.54 -11.45 16.54
N VAL A 15 -35.30 -11.80 15.51
CA VAL A 15 -34.80 -12.47 14.29
C VAL A 15 -34.16 -11.46 13.32
N ILE A 16 -34.72 -10.26 13.18
CA ILE A 16 -34.24 -9.25 12.25
C ILE A 16 -32.98 -8.54 12.80
N LEU A 17 -32.90 -8.33 14.11
CA LEU A 17 -31.82 -7.58 14.75
C LEU A 17 -30.41 -8.09 14.40
N PRO A 18 -30.11 -9.40 14.50
CA PRO A 18 -28.77 -9.90 14.13
C PRO A 18 -28.43 -9.63 12.67
N LEU A 19 -29.40 -9.75 11.75
CA LEU A 19 -29.22 -9.48 10.34
C LEU A 19 -28.87 -8.01 10.09
N VAL A 20 -29.64 -7.10 10.71
CA VAL A 20 -29.39 -5.64 10.57
C VAL A 20 -28.03 -5.25 11.15
N LEU A 21 -27.65 -5.79 12.32
CA LEU A 21 -26.35 -5.54 12.91
C LEU A 21 -25.20 -6.05 12.03
N THR A 22 -25.34 -7.24 11.45
CA THR A 22 -24.34 -7.80 10.53
C THR A 22 -24.17 -6.92 9.29
N LEU A 23 -25.25 -6.45 8.69
CA LEU A 23 -25.21 -5.54 7.56
C LEU A 23 -24.59 -4.18 7.94
N PHE A 24 -24.95 -3.65 9.09
CA PHE A 24 -24.44 -2.37 9.59
C PHE A 24 -22.93 -2.42 9.81
N PHE A 25 -22.43 -3.38 10.59
CA PHE A 25 -21.00 -3.54 10.83
C PHE A 25 -20.23 -3.93 9.56
N GLY A 26 -20.79 -4.80 8.74
CA GLY A 26 -20.19 -5.16 7.44
C GLY A 26 -20.01 -3.94 6.53
N THR A 27 -20.97 -3.03 6.48
CA THR A 27 -20.87 -1.79 5.70
C THR A 27 -19.77 -0.87 6.23
N ILE A 28 -19.63 -0.74 7.55
CA ILE A 28 -18.57 0.06 8.17
C ILE A 28 -17.19 -0.53 7.82
N GLU A 29 -17.03 -1.84 7.95
CA GLU A 29 -15.74 -2.50 7.66
C GLU A 29 -15.32 -2.37 6.20
N VAL A 30 -16.24 -2.59 5.26
CA VAL A 30 -15.95 -2.40 3.83
C VAL A 30 -15.56 -0.94 3.54
N SER A 31 -16.30 0.02 4.10
CA SER A 31 -15.98 1.45 3.93
C SER A 31 -14.60 1.79 4.48
N THR A 32 -14.24 1.23 5.63
CA THR A 32 -12.91 1.43 6.25
C THR A 32 -11.82 0.79 5.39
N GLY A 33 -12.01 -0.43 4.90
CA GLY A 33 -11.07 -1.10 4.00
C GLY A 33 -10.79 -0.29 2.73
N VAL A 34 -11.83 0.23 2.09
CA VAL A 34 -11.70 1.11 0.91
C VAL A 34 -10.97 2.41 1.25
N ALA A 35 -11.21 2.98 2.43
CA ALA A 35 -10.52 4.20 2.87
C ALA A 35 -9.01 3.94 3.08
N VAL A 36 -8.65 2.80 3.67
CA VAL A 36 -7.25 2.37 3.84
C VAL A 36 -6.58 2.15 2.49
N ASP A 37 -7.23 1.45 1.56
CA ASP A 37 -6.71 1.20 0.21
C ASP A 37 -6.38 2.50 -0.54
N ARG A 38 -7.30 3.48 -0.49
CA ARG A 38 -7.04 4.82 -1.06
C ARG A 38 -5.84 5.52 -0.43
N LYS A 39 -5.65 5.40 0.88
CA LYS A 39 -4.51 5.99 1.59
C LYS A 39 -3.19 5.35 1.18
N ILE A 40 -3.18 4.04 0.96
CA ILE A 40 -2.02 3.32 0.42
C ILE A 40 -1.64 3.88 -0.95
N GLY A 41 -2.61 4.06 -1.86
CA GLY A 41 -2.36 4.65 -3.17
C GLY A 41 -1.83 6.09 -3.11
N ILE A 42 -2.33 6.92 -2.17
CA ILE A 42 -1.80 8.27 -1.94
C ILE A 42 -0.37 8.19 -1.41
N LEU A 43 -0.10 7.33 -0.43
CA LEU A 43 1.23 7.14 0.16
C LEU A 43 2.25 6.72 -0.89
N THR A 44 1.94 5.69 -1.68
CA THR A 44 2.82 5.16 -2.74
C THR A 44 3.22 6.26 -3.74
N ARG A 45 2.24 7.05 -4.19
CA ARG A 45 2.47 8.16 -5.12
C ARG A 45 3.28 9.28 -4.48
N THR A 46 2.98 9.67 -3.25
CA THR A 46 3.68 10.75 -2.55
C THR A 46 5.16 10.39 -2.33
N MET A 47 5.44 9.15 -1.92
CA MET A 47 6.80 8.66 -1.76
C MET A 47 7.58 8.67 -3.08
N SER A 48 6.97 8.14 -4.14
CA SER A 48 7.58 8.14 -5.48
C SER A 48 7.84 9.55 -6.00
N ASP A 49 6.89 10.47 -5.80
CA ASP A 49 7.01 11.86 -6.24
C ASP A 49 8.12 12.59 -5.49
N LEU A 50 8.21 12.45 -4.17
CA LEU A 50 9.25 13.06 -3.36
C LEU A 50 10.65 12.66 -3.83
N ILE A 51 10.89 11.37 -4.01
CA ILE A 51 12.19 10.86 -4.43
C ILE A 51 12.51 11.26 -5.87
N SER A 52 11.50 11.34 -6.74
CA SER A 52 11.69 11.76 -8.14
C SER A 52 12.11 13.22 -8.31
N GLN A 53 11.93 14.05 -7.29
CA GLN A 53 12.32 15.46 -7.29
C GLN A 53 13.80 15.68 -6.91
N ALA A 54 14.45 14.67 -6.34
CA ALA A 54 15.85 14.76 -5.97
C ALA A 54 16.78 14.49 -7.17
N GLN A 55 17.93 15.16 -7.21
CA GLN A 55 19.05 14.81 -8.09
C GLN A 55 19.94 13.78 -7.42
N THR A 56 20.28 14.05 -6.16
CA THR A 56 21.08 13.18 -5.31
C THR A 56 20.36 13.10 -3.96
N LEU A 57 20.23 11.90 -3.43
CA LEU A 57 19.60 11.67 -2.14
C LEU A 57 20.57 11.99 -1.01
N ASN A 58 20.06 12.73 -0.02
CA ASN A 58 20.73 12.89 1.27
C ASN A 58 20.36 11.73 2.20
N THR A 59 21.10 11.55 3.27
CA THR A 59 20.86 10.48 4.26
C THR A 59 19.49 10.54 4.92
N SER A 60 18.86 11.73 4.94
CA SER A 60 17.54 11.96 5.54
C SER A 60 16.35 11.77 4.56
N ASP A 61 16.59 11.79 3.25
CA ASP A 61 15.51 11.85 2.26
C ASP A 61 14.66 10.56 2.26
N LEU A 62 15.31 9.40 2.29
CA LEU A 62 14.62 8.11 2.37
C LEU A 62 13.87 7.92 3.71
N PRO A 63 14.51 8.14 4.89
CA PRO A 63 13.79 8.12 6.15
C PRO A 63 12.59 9.09 6.18
N ASN A 64 12.75 10.31 5.67
CA ASN A 64 11.66 11.29 5.60
C ASN A 64 10.52 10.81 4.69
N ALA A 65 10.84 10.23 3.53
CA ALA A 65 9.84 9.65 2.63
C ALA A 65 9.06 8.50 3.30
N PHE A 66 9.71 7.64 4.07
CA PHE A 66 9.03 6.58 4.82
C PHE A 66 8.21 7.12 5.99
N ASN A 67 8.68 8.16 6.69
CA ASN A 67 7.95 8.77 7.81
C ASN A 67 6.64 9.44 7.40
N ILE A 68 6.45 9.78 6.13
CA ILE A 68 5.18 10.28 5.59
C ILE A 68 4.03 9.30 5.83
N ALA A 69 4.32 8.01 5.93
CA ALA A 69 3.32 6.97 6.20
C ALA A 69 2.49 7.29 7.44
N SER A 70 3.09 7.82 8.50
CA SER A 70 2.38 8.17 9.73
C SER A 70 1.34 9.27 9.52
N ALA A 71 1.65 10.27 8.71
CA ALA A 71 0.74 11.38 8.41
C ALA A 71 -0.37 10.99 7.43
N VAL A 72 -0.02 10.24 6.37
CA VAL A 72 -0.97 9.84 5.33
C VAL A 72 -1.95 8.80 5.86
N MET A 73 -1.48 7.83 6.65
CA MET A 73 -2.32 6.76 7.18
C MET A 73 -3.27 7.22 8.29
N ALA A 74 -3.03 8.33 8.96
CA ALA A 74 -3.92 8.83 10.01
C ALA A 74 -5.39 8.91 9.53
N PRO A 75 -6.39 8.44 10.31
CA PRO A 75 -6.33 7.97 11.71
C PRO A 75 -5.93 6.48 11.87
N TYR A 76 -5.63 5.77 10.79
CA TYR A 76 -5.22 4.36 10.86
C TYR A 76 -3.76 4.23 11.30
N SER A 77 -3.41 3.06 11.87
CA SER A 77 -2.03 2.78 12.28
C SER A 77 -1.11 2.70 11.05
N SER A 78 0.05 3.33 11.13
CA SER A 78 1.11 3.17 10.12
C SER A 78 2.05 1.98 10.43
N ALA A 79 1.92 1.34 11.60
CA ALA A 79 2.80 0.25 12.01
C ALA A 79 2.81 -0.96 11.05
N PRO A 80 1.67 -1.39 10.46
CA PRO A 80 1.65 -2.46 9.47
C PRO A 80 2.16 -2.07 8.08
N VAL A 81 2.46 -0.79 7.83
CA VAL A 81 2.92 -0.34 6.52
C VAL A 81 4.28 -0.96 6.20
N GLN A 82 4.36 -1.65 5.09
CA GLN A 82 5.58 -2.16 4.48
C GLN A 82 5.83 -1.34 3.21
N ALA A 83 6.92 -0.59 3.18
CA ALA A 83 7.21 0.31 2.07
C ALA A 83 8.58 0.02 1.45
N LYS A 84 8.65 0.10 0.12
CA LYS A 84 9.89 -0.04 -0.66
C LYS A 84 9.95 1.08 -1.70
N ILE A 85 11.14 1.60 -1.90
CA ILE A 85 11.44 2.55 -2.98
C ILE A 85 12.66 2.01 -3.71
N SER A 86 12.58 1.94 -5.03
CA SER A 86 13.67 1.46 -5.87
C SER A 86 13.80 2.30 -7.12
N GLN A 87 15.04 2.54 -7.56
CA GLN A 87 15.27 3.04 -8.91
C GLN A 87 15.52 1.86 -9.84
N ILE A 88 14.80 1.86 -10.95
CA ILE A 88 14.95 0.85 -12.00
C ILE A 88 15.46 1.49 -13.28
N TYR A 89 16.28 0.75 -14.01
CA TYR A 89 16.73 1.10 -15.35
C TYR A 89 16.13 0.16 -16.38
N ILE A 90 15.69 0.71 -17.50
CA ILE A 90 15.11 -0.06 -18.58
C ILE A 90 16.16 -0.18 -19.70
N ASP A 91 16.57 -1.41 -19.97
CA ASP A 91 17.55 -1.69 -21.02
C ASP A 91 17.00 -1.28 -22.39
N PRO A 92 17.77 -0.54 -23.22
CA PRO A 92 17.29 -0.04 -24.49
C PRO A 92 17.09 -1.13 -25.56
N THR A 93 17.73 -2.29 -25.40
CA THR A 93 17.68 -3.39 -26.38
C THR A 93 16.66 -4.45 -26.01
N THR A 94 16.71 -4.90 -24.74
CA THR A 94 15.87 -6.01 -24.25
C THR A 94 14.57 -5.54 -23.62
N LEU A 95 14.48 -4.26 -23.25
CA LEU A 95 13.40 -3.65 -22.46
C LEU A 95 13.23 -4.33 -21.07
N GLU A 96 14.27 -5.00 -20.60
CA GLU A 96 14.30 -5.50 -19.23
C GLU A 96 14.42 -4.33 -18.23
N ALA A 97 13.62 -4.38 -17.18
CA ALA A 97 13.70 -3.43 -16.07
C ALA A 97 14.51 -4.05 -14.93
N LYS A 98 15.64 -3.42 -14.58
CA LYS A 98 16.55 -3.88 -13.53
C LYS A 98 16.68 -2.84 -12.43
N VAL A 99 16.70 -3.29 -11.19
CA VAL A 99 16.90 -2.44 -10.02
C VAL A 99 18.35 -1.93 -9.99
N LYS A 100 18.51 -0.61 -9.83
CA LYS A 100 19.79 0.05 -9.65
C LYS A 100 20.13 0.34 -8.18
N TRP A 101 19.13 0.68 -7.40
CA TRP A 101 19.20 0.73 -5.94
C TRP A 101 17.80 0.54 -5.34
N GLY A 102 17.75 0.07 -4.12
CA GLY A 102 16.52 -0.12 -3.36
C GLY A 102 16.70 0.28 -1.89
N ALA A 103 15.62 0.78 -1.31
CA ALA A 103 15.48 1.08 0.11
C ALA A 103 14.11 0.62 0.60
N SER A 104 13.99 0.35 1.90
CA SER A 104 12.72 -0.12 2.45
C SER A 104 12.54 0.26 3.91
N SER A 105 11.28 0.21 4.35
CA SER A 105 10.87 0.30 5.74
C SER A 105 9.89 -0.83 6.04
N ASN A 106 10.11 -1.56 7.11
CA ASN A 106 9.36 -2.77 7.52
C ASN A 106 9.25 -3.86 6.44
N ALA A 107 10.17 -3.89 5.48
CA ALA A 107 10.21 -4.86 4.39
C ALA A 107 11.65 -5.12 3.95
N ALA A 108 11.89 -6.20 3.20
CA ALA A 108 13.16 -6.40 2.54
C ALA A 108 13.27 -5.48 1.32
N ALA A 109 14.36 -4.71 1.22
CA ALA A 109 14.64 -3.90 0.03
C ALA A 109 14.87 -4.80 -1.19
N ARG A 110 14.64 -4.26 -2.38
CA ARG A 110 15.01 -4.95 -3.62
C ARG A 110 16.54 -4.90 -3.79
N ASN A 111 17.08 -6.01 -4.26
CA ASN A 111 18.50 -6.11 -4.49
C ASN A 111 18.89 -5.47 -5.84
N CYS A 112 20.15 -5.12 -5.91
CA CYS A 112 20.77 -4.67 -7.15
C CYS A 112 20.65 -5.74 -8.24
N ASN A 113 20.30 -5.31 -9.45
CA ASN A 113 20.07 -6.14 -10.63
C ASN A 113 18.85 -7.11 -10.53
N ASP A 114 18.00 -7.01 -9.51
CA ASP A 114 16.70 -7.71 -9.53
C ASP A 114 15.93 -7.33 -10.79
N VAL A 115 15.44 -8.34 -11.53
CA VAL A 115 14.64 -8.15 -12.73
C VAL A 115 13.18 -7.95 -12.32
N VAL A 116 12.65 -6.76 -12.59
CA VAL A 116 11.28 -6.35 -12.22
C VAL A 116 10.39 -6.06 -13.44
N THR A 117 10.78 -6.55 -14.60
CA THR A 117 10.12 -6.29 -15.89
C THR A 117 8.62 -6.60 -15.86
N SER A 118 8.21 -7.67 -15.17
CA SER A 118 6.80 -8.08 -15.06
C SER A 118 5.94 -7.10 -14.28
N LEU A 119 6.53 -6.31 -13.39
CA LEU A 119 5.83 -5.30 -12.59
C LEU A 119 5.64 -3.98 -13.35
N VAL A 120 6.52 -3.69 -14.31
CA VAL A 120 6.50 -2.42 -15.05
C VAL A 120 5.53 -2.50 -16.21
N PRO A 121 4.47 -1.67 -16.25
CA PRO A 121 3.55 -1.63 -17.39
C PRO A 121 4.26 -1.30 -18.70
N SER A 122 3.84 -1.94 -19.80
CA SER A 122 4.45 -1.76 -21.11
C SER A 122 4.44 -0.30 -21.60
N GLY A 123 3.40 0.46 -21.23
CA GLY A 123 3.25 1.86 -21.65
C GLY A 123 4.28 2.83 -21.04
N VAL A 124 4.91 2.47 -19.90
CA VAL A 124 5.96 3.30 -19.25
C VAL A 124 7.36 2.73 -19.46
N ARG A 125 7.47 1.56 -20.10
CA ARG A 125 8.72 0.83 -20.33
C ARG A 125 9.41 1.36 -21.58
N ILE A 126 10.16 2.46 -21.41
CA ILE A 126 10.92 3.10 -22.48
C ILE A 126 12.40 2.78 -22.29
N GLY A 127 13.03 2.17 -23.30
CA GLY A 127 14.43 1.80 -23.27
C GLY A 127 15.36 2.99 -23.03
N GLY A 128 16.42 2.80 -22.24
CA GLY A 128 17.37 3.82 -21.88
C GLY A 128 16.89 4.81 -20.81
N THR A 129 15.75 4.56 -20.15
CA THR A 129 15.20 5.47 -19.13
C THR A 129 15.27 4.87 -17.73
N TYR A 130 15.30 5.74 -16.73
CA TYR A 130 15.16 5.38 -15.32
C TYR A 130 13.75 5.69 -14.83
N LEU A 131 13.27 4.87 -13.90
CA LEU A 131 12.01 5.07 -13.18
C LEU A 131 12.25 4.90 -11.68
N ILE A 132 11.55 5.67 -10.86
CA ILE A 132 11.40 5.43 -9.43
C ILE A 132 10.15 4.58 -9.24
N MET A 133 10.33 3.40 -8.66
CA MET A 133 9.27 2.47 -8.30
C MET A 133 9.05 2.52 -6.80
N SER A 134 7.86 2.87 -6.37
CA SER A 134 7.42 2.77 -4.99
C SER A 134 6.41 1.65 -4.85
N GLU A 135 6.59 0.82 -3.83
CA GLU A 135 5.72 -0.31 -3.50
C GLU A 135 5.29 -0.15 -2.04
N VAL A 136 4.00 -0.21 -1.79
CA VAL A 136 3.47 -0.20 -0.42
C VAL A 136 2.55 -1.40 -0.24
N ALA A 137 2.72 -2.10 0.87
CA ALA A 137 1.82 -3.16 1.31
C ALA A 137 1.31 -2.86 2.72
N TYR A 138 0.10 -3.30 2.99
CA TYR A 138 -0.57 -3.09 4.27
C TYR A 138 -1.48 -4.27 4.59
N ASP A 139 -1.28 -4.87 5.76
CA ASP A 139 -2.14 -5.94 6.24
C ASP A 139 -3.32 -5.34 7.03
N TYR A 140 -4.48 -5.25 6.38
CA TYR A 140 -5.69 -4.74 6.99
C TYR A 140 -6.47 -5.85 7.68
N THR A 141 -6.66 -5.71 8.98
CA THR A 141 -7.51 -6.62 9.77
C THR A 141 -8.76 -5.86 10.23
N PRO A 142 -9.97 -6.27 9.82
CA PRO A 142 -11.22 -5.66 10.25
C PRO A 142 -11.36 -5.66 11.78
N VAL A 143 -11.83 -4.53 12.34
CA VAL A 143 -11.99 -4.37 13.80
C VAL A 143 -13.29 -5.00 14.29
N ALA A 144 -14.35 -5.01 13.48
CA ALA A 144 -15.66 -5.57 13.84
C ALA A 144 -15.72 -7.10 13.75
N GLY A 145 -14.60 -7.76 13.48
CA GLY A 145 -14.50 -9.20 13.67
C GLY A 145 -14.84 -9.49 15.13
N ILE A 146 -15.90 -10.29 15.35
CA ILE A 146 -16.35 -10.71 16.68
C ILE A 146 -15.17 -11.36 17.40
N SER A 147 -14.50 -10.59 18.21
CA SER A 147 -13.37 -11.02 19.05
C SER A 147 -13.91 -11.90 20.16
N GLY A 148 -14.21 -13.16 19.84
CA GLY A 148 -14.80 -14.10 20.80
C GLY A 148 -14.88 -15.50 20.21
N GLY A 149 -13.74 -16.11 19.95
CA GLY A 149 -13.56 -17.60 20.04
C GLY A 149 -13.89 -18.34 18.80
N ALA A 150 -14.33 -18.21 17.69
CA ALA A 150 -14.43 -19.15 16.56
C ALA A 150 -14.16 -18.56 15.16
N PHE A 151 -14.11 -17.26 15.03
CA PHE A 151 -13.84 -16.58 13.77
C PHE A 151 -12.73 -15.55 13.98
N SER A 152 -11.51 -15.90 13.60
CA SER A 152 -10.47 -14.89 13.34
C SER A 152 -10.90 -14.11 12.11
N PRO A 153 -10.98 -12.76 12.16
CA PRO A 153 -11.30 -11.97 10.98
C PRO A 153 -10.23 -12.20 9.90
N PRO A 154 -10.61 -12.33 8.63
CA PRO A 154 -9.65 -12.47 7.56
C PRO A 154 -8.79 -11.22 7.46
N THR A 155 -7.46 -11.38 7.33
CA THR A 155 -6.56 -10.28 7.03
C THR A 155 -6.57 -10.04 5.53
N PHE A 156 -6.78 -8.81 5.12
CA PHE A 156 -6.72 -8.40 3.71
C PHE A 156 -5.36 -7.78 3.42
N HIS A 157 -4.65 -8.36 2.48
CA HIS A 157 -3.36 -7.85 2.04
C HIS A 157 -3.56 -6.82 0.93
N LEU A 158 -3.45 -5.53 1.27
CA LEU A 158 -3.62 -4.41 0.34
C LEU A 158 -2.26 -3.99 -0.18
N THR A 159 -2.12 -3.81 -1.49
CA THR A 159 -0.85 -3.42 -2.12
C THR A 159 -1.07 -2.41 -3.22
N ASP A 160 -0.13 -1.47 -3.36
CA ASP A 160 -0.09 -0.55 -4.49
C ASP A 160 1.35 -0.35 -4.98
N ILE A 161 1.50 -0.16 -6.30
CA ILE A 161 2.78 0.07 -6.96
C ILE A 161 2.65 1.28 -7.89
N THR A 162 3.56 2.23 -7.74
CA THR A 162 3.60 3.43 -8.59
C THR A 162 4.98 3.61 -9.23
N PHE A 163 4.96 4.08 -10.47
CA PHE A 163 6.17 4.39 -11.25
C PHE A 163 6.18 5.87 -11.60
N THR A 164 7.28 6.56 -11.27
CA THR A 164 7.48 7.98 -11.58
C THR A 164 8.84 8.17 -12.24
N ARG A 165 8.93 9.06 -13.21
CA ARG A 165 10.22 9.43 -13.82
C ARG A 165 10.92 10.45 -12.95
N PRO A 166 12.27 10.37 -12.79
CA PRO A 166 13.04 11.47 -12.24
C PRO A 166 12.73 12.76 -12.98
N ARG A 167 12.61 13.89 -12.24
CA ARG A 167 12.15 15.16 -12.84
C ARG A 167 13.27 16.14 -13.11
N GLN A 168 14.37 16.07 -12.39
CA GLN A 168 15.46 17.02 -12.48
C GLN A 168 16.70 16.45 -13.17
N THR A 169 16.83 15.13 -13.24
CA THR A 169 17.95 14.40 -13.82
C THR A 169 17.44 13.14 -14.51
N ASP A 170 18.25 12.49 -15.33
CA ASP A 170 17.88 11.21 -15.94
C ASP A 170 17.78 10.09 -14.89
N SER A 171 18.61 10.16 -13.83
CA SER A 171 18.62 9.18 -12.73
C SER A 171 18.82 9.86 -11.38
N VAL A 172 18.18 9.35 -10.33
CA VAL A 172 18.39 9.81 -8.95
C VAL A 172 19.57 9.06 -8.34
N ILE A 173 20.61 9.79 -7.94
CA ILE A 173 21.80 9.21 -7.33
C ILE A 173 21.53 8.93 -5.85
N ASN A 174 21.77 7.69 -5.41
CA ASN A 174 21.75 7.33 -4.00
C ASN A 174 23.18 6.99 -3.54
N PRO A 175 23.91 7.92 -2.88
CA PRO A 175 25.28 7.68 -2.46
C PRO A 175 25.43 6.59 -1.39
N ALA A 176 24.36 6.31 -0.63
CA ALA A 176 24.36 5.28 0.41
C ALA A 176 24.07 3.87 -0.12
N ALA A 177 23.61 3.77 -1.37
CA ALA A 177 23.34 2.47 -1.97
C ALA A 177 24.62 1.84 -2.55
N PRO A 178 24.73 0.50 -2.52
CA PRO A 178 25.81 -0.17 -3.23
C PRO A 178 25.70 0.16 -4.73
N SER A 179 26.85 0.47 -5.33
CA SER A 179 26.91 0.68 -6.78
C SER A 179 26.56 -0.61 -7.50
N CYS A 180 25.50 -0.59 -8.29
CA CYS A 180 25.17 -1.68 -9.19
C CYS A 180 26.11 -1.67 -10.41
N PRO A 181 26.85 -2.75 -10.67
CA PRO A 181 27.64 -2.86 -11.89
C PRO A 181 26.77 -2.84 -13.16
#